data_1a8cf09af1fe02c41ebce9cf28995a53
#
_entry.id   1a8cf09af1fe02c41ebce9cf28995a53
#
_cell.length_a   1.000
_cell.length_b   1.000
_cell.length_c   1.000
_cell.angle_alpha   90.00
_cell.angle_beta   90.00
_cell.angle_gamma   90.00
#
_symmetry.space_group_name_H-M   'P 1'
#
loop_
_entity.id
_entity.type
_entity.pdbx_description
1 polymer ?
#
loop_
_entity_poly.entity_id
_entity_poly.type
_entity_poly.pdbx_seq_one_letter_code
_entity_poly.pdbx_strand_id
1 'polypeptide(L)'
;MNYGKQATDKKLKAASSSARKYKNKFILGFFKTFFIFVCVFGVIGVSMGIGMFKGIIDSAPEINIESIVPQGFATTVYDSAGNLTDTLVTAGSNRDPATYEELPQDLIDAFVAIEDSRFWTHNGIDMRSILRAVKGVLTGDSSAGGGSTLTQQLIKNNVFEGGREASFGEKLERKFQEQYLAVKLTKSMDRKLIITNYLNTINLGNNALGVKVAARRYFNKEVSDLTLSECAVIAGI
;
A
#
# COMPACT_ATOMS: atom_id res chain seq x y z
N MET A 1 -27.06 -81.35 -11.14
CA MET A 1 -26.48 -80.04 -10.75
C MET A 1 -27.61 -79.15 -10.25
N ASN A 2 -27.63 -78.80 -9.00
CA ASN A 2 -28.70 -77.99 -8.38
C ASN A 2 -28.52 -76.54 -8.65
N TYR A 3 -29.13 -75.99 -9.67
CA TYR A 3 -29.16 -74.57 -10.00
C TYR A 3 -30.22 -73.82 -9.21
N GLY A 4 -30.28 -74.09 -7.91
CA GLY A 4 -31.29 -73.40 -7.08
C GLY A 4 -30.99 -71.90 -6.98
N LYS A 5 -32.08 -71.09 -7.00
CA LYS A 5 -32.06 -69.64 -6.93
C LYS A 5 -31.11 -69.09 -5.83
N GLN A 6 -31.00 -69.78 -4.69
CA GLN A 6 -30.09 -69.47 -3.58
C GLN A 6 -28.60 -69.57 -3.95
N ALA A 7 -28.23 -70.59 -4.78
CA ALA A 7 -26.82 -70.78 -5.19
C ALA A 7 -26.39 -69.68 -6.20
N THR A 8 -27.29 -69.31 -7.12
CA THR A 8 -27.05 -68.20 -8.07
C THR A 8 -27.00 -66.87 -7.36
N ASP A 9 -27.86 -66.56 -6.40
CA ASP A 9 -27.83 -65.32 -5.60
C ASP A 9 -26.56 -65.22 -4.74
N LYS A 10 -26.09 -66.34 -4.19
CA LYS A 10 -24.83 -66.35 -3.42
C LYS A 10 -23.63 -66.06 -4.30
N LYS A 11 -23.55 -66.62 -5.53
CA LYS A 11 -22.52 -66.31 -6.51
C LYS A 11 -22.55 -64.87 -7.03
N LEU A 12 -23.77 -64.34 -7.29
CA LEU A 12 -23.97 -62.95 -7.69
C LEU A 12 -23.54 -61.97 -6.57
N LYS A 13 -23.91 -62.24 -5.32
CA LYS A 13 -23.48 -61.43 -4.16
C LYS A 13 -21.95 -61.48 -3.96
N ALA A 14 -21.32 -62.67 -4.16
CA ALA A 14 -19.87 -62.80 -4.09
C ALA A 14 -19.17 -62.00 -5.20
N ALA A 15 -19.65 -62.08 -6.45
CA ALA A 15 -19.10 -61.35 -7.58
C ALA A 15 -19.32 -59.83 -7.40
N SER A 16 -20.49 -59.38 -6.97
CA SER A 16 -20.77 -57.98 -6.70
C SER A 16 -19.93 -57.42 -5.54
N SER A 17 -19.62 -58.20 -4.50
CA SER A 17 -18.76 -57.79 -3.39
C SER A 17 -17.32 -57.61 -3.82
N SER A 18 -16.79 -58.48 -4.71
CA SER A 18 -15.45 -58.33 -5.28
C SER A 18 -15.33 -57.12 -6.16
N ALA A 19 -16.27 -56.90 -7.08
CA ALA A 19 -16.30 -55.70 -7.94
C ALA A 19 -16.36 -54.40 -7.13
N ARG A 20 -17.15 -54.40 -6.04
CA ARG A 20 -17.23 -53.24 -5.13
C ARG A 20 -15.92 -53.00 -4.39
N LYS A 21 -15.21 -54.05 -3.97
CA LYS A 21 -13.88 -53.91 -3.34
C LYS A 21 -12.84 -53.34 -4.32
N TYR A 22 -12.81 -53.79 -5.58
CA TYR A 22 -11.90 -53.23 -6.60
C TYR A 22 -12.25 -51.80 -6.95
N LYS A 23 -13.53 -51.44 -7.11
CA LYS A 23 -13.99 -50.10 -7.34
C LYS A 23 -13.57 -49.18 -6.19
N ASN A 24 -13.74 -49.59 -4.92
CA ASN A 24 -13.35 -48.78 -3.77
C ASN A 24 -11.82 -48.59 -3.67
N LYS A 25 -11.02 -49.65 -3.96
CA LYS A 25 -9.58 -49.56 -4.00
C LYS A 25 -9.08 -48.59 -5.10
N PHE A 26 -9.73 -48.66 -6.29
CA PHE A 26 -9.39 -47.76 -7.39
C PHE A 26 -9.75 -46.31 -7.05
N ILE A 27 -10.94 -46.05 -6.50
CA ILE A 27 -11.36 -44.73 -6.05
C ILE A 27 -10.40 -44.18 -4.97
N LEU A 28 -10.08 -45.02 -3.97
CA LEU A 28 -9.15 -44.62 -2.90
C LEU A 28 -7.74 -44.33 -3.45
N GLY A 29 -7.27 -45.15 -4.39
CA GLY A 29 -6.00 -44.93 -5.09
C GLY A 29 -6.00 -43.61 -5.87
N PHE A 30 -7.09 -43.36 -6.63
CA PHE A 30 -7.25 -42.09 -7.37
C PHE A 30 -7.19 -40.86 -6.45
N PHE A 31 -7.99 -40.85 -5.37
CA PHE A 31 -7.98 -39.75 -4.42
C PHE A 31 -6.64 -39.56 -3.72
N LYS A 32 -5.95 -40.63 -3.36
CA LYS A 32 -4.60 -40.59 -2.79
C LYS A 32 -3.61 -39.94 -3.76
N THR A 33 -3.62 -40.38 -5.02
CA THR A 33 -2.73 -39.82 -6.06
C THR A 33 -3.09 -38.37 -6.34
N PHE A 34 -4.37 -38.04 -6.46
CA PHE A 34 -4.84 -36.66 -6.64
C PHE A 34 -4.41 -35.74 -5.49
N PHE A 35 -4.55 -36.23 -4.25
CA PHE A 35 -4.11 -35.47 -3.08
C PHE A 35 -2.58 -35.22 -3.07
N ILE A 36 -1.79 -36.21 -3.47
CA ILE A 36 -0.34 -36.04 -3.62
C ILE A 36 -0.03 -34.97 -4.67
N PHE A 37 -0.69 -34.97 -5.82
CA PHE A 37 -0.53 -33.92 -6.83
C PHE A 37 -0.89 -32.55 -6.29
N VAL A 38 -2.01 -32.40 -5.59
CA VAL A 38 -2.40 -31.11 -4.98
C VAL A 38 -1.34 -30.64 -3.98
N CYS A 39 -0.80 -31.52 -3.16
CA CYS A 39 0.27 -31.17 -2.23
C CYS A 39 1.57 -30.73 -2.96
N VAL A 40 1.98 -31.48 -3.97
CA VAL A 40 3.21 -31.16 -4.73
C VAL A 40 3.05 -29.81 -5.46
N PHE A 41 1.95 -29.62 -6.19
CA PHE A 41 1.69 -28.35 -6.87
C PHE A 41 1.49 -27.19 -5.88
N GLY A 42 0.90 -27.45 -4.71
CA GLY A 42 0.82 -26.48 -3.63
C GLY A 42 2.19 -26.04 -3.13
N VAL A 43 3.10 -26.96 -2.88
CA VAL A 43 4.49 -26.64 -2.45
C VAL A 43 5.22 -25.85 -3.54
N ILE A 44 5.11 -26.26 -4.81
CA ILE A 44 5.75 -25.55 -5.93
C ILE A 44 5.18 -24.12 -6.03
N GLY A 45 3.86 -23.96 -5.98
CA GLY A 45 3.22 -22.65 -6.04
C GLY A 45 3.64 -21.72 -4.90
N VAL A 46 3.68 -22.22 -3.68
CA VAL A 46 4.14 -21.46 -2.50
C VAL A 46 5.62 -21.07 -2.65
N SER A 47 6.48 -22.02 -3.06
CA SER A 47 7.92 -21.75 -3.26
C SER A 47 8.15 -20.69 -4.34
N MET A 48 7.42 -20.78 -5.46
CA MET A 48 7.47 -19.78 -6.53
C MET A 48 6.99 -18.41 -6.03
N GLY A 49 5.89 -18.35 -5.28
CA GLY A 49 5.37 -17.11 -4.68
C GLY A 49 6.38 -16.46 -3.73
N ILE A 50 7.02 -17.23 -2.86
CA ILE A 50 8.09 -16.73 -1.96
C ILE A 50 9.28 -16.21 -2.77
N GLY A 51 9.71 -16.93 -3.82
CA GLY A 51 10.81 -16.50 -4.68
C GLY A 51 10.51 -15.18 -5.41
N MET A 52 9.31 -15.04 -5.98
CA MET A 52 8.87 -13.81 -6.62
C MET A 52 8.82 -12.64 -5.61
N PHE A 53 8.22 -12.85 -4.44
CA PHE A 53 8.12 -11.83 -3.40
C PHE A 53 9.49 -11.37 -2.92
N LYS A 54 10.42 -12.32 -2.71
CA LYS A 54 11.81 -12.00 -2.37
C LYS A 54 12.48 -11.19 -3.48
N GLY A 55 12.33 -11.58 -4.75
CA GLY A 55 12.86 -10.83 -5.89
C GLY A 55 12.38 -9.38 -5.92
N ILE A 56 11.08 -9.13 -5.68
CA ILE A 56 10.48 -7.80 -5.59
C ILE A 56 11.10 -6.98 -4.44
N ILE A 57 11.35 -7.60 -3.29
CA ILE A 57 11.95 -6.91 -2.15
C ILE A 57 13.44 -6.62 -2.39
N ASP A 58 14.17 -7.57 -2.97
CA ASP A 58 15.60 -7.42 -3.26
C ASP A 58 15.86 -6.35 -4.35
N SER A 59 14.88 -6.12 -5.24
CA SER A 59 14.94 -5.04 -6.24
C SER A 59 14.45 -3.68 -5.72
N ALA A 60 13.94 -3.60 -4.48
CA ALA A 60 13.46 -2.34 -3.93
C ALA A 60 14.61 -1.34 -3.75
N PRO A 61 14.40 -0.05 -4.09
CA PRO A 61 15.42 0.96 -3.92
C PRO A 61 15.83 1.11 -2.45
N GLU A 62 17.10 1.44 -2.21
CA GLU A 62 17.54 1.78 -0.86
C GLU A 62 16.94 3.11 -0.42
N ILE A 63 16.35 3.12 0.78
CA ILE A 63 15.86 4.34 1.39
C ILE A 63 16.92 4.86 2.36
N ASN A 64 17.36 6.09 2.12
CA ASN A 64 18.08 6.93 3.07
C ASN A 64 17.20 8.15 3.43
N ILE A 65 17.62 8.94 4.42
CA ILE A 65 16.88 10.13 4.85
C ILE A 65 16.78 11.15 3.69
N GLU A 66 17.82 11.27 2.88
CA GLU A 66 17.88 12.21 1.76
C GLU A 66 16.87 11.87 0.65
N SER A 67 16.59 10.58 0.42
CA SER A 67 15.59 10.14 -0.58
C SER A 67 14.14 10.40 -0.18
N ILE A 68 13.90 10.68 1.10
CA ILE A 68 12.56 10.92 1.65
C ILE A 68 12.26 12.43 1.79
N VAL A 69 13.29 13.25 1.93
CA VAL A 69 13.15 14.70 1.99
C VAL A 69 12.69 15.22 0.61
N PRO A 70 11.66 16.08 0.56
CA PRO A 70 11.19 16.64 -0.70
C PRO A 70 12.33 17.38 -1.42
N GLN A 71 12.40 17.23 -2.72
CA GLN A 71 13.36 17.88 -3.59
C GLN A 71 12.67 19.00 -4.41
N GLY A 72 13.47 19.90 -4.97
CA GLY A 72 12.96 20.96 -5.82
C GLY A 72 12.35 22.11 -5.02
N PHE A 73 13.20 22.88 -4.34
CA PHE A 73 12.82 24.09 -3.63
C PHE A 73 12.84 25.31 -4.56
N ALA A 74 12.01 26.31 -4.22
CA ALA A 74 12.09 27.63 -4.85
C ALA A 74 13.42 28.30 -4.49
N THR A 75 13.99 29.06 -5.42
CA THR A 75 15.18 29.90 -5.15
C THR A 75 14.73 31.25 -4.66
N THR A 76 15.06 31.61 -3.44
CA THR A 76 14.78 32.91 -2.85
C THR A 76 15.91 33.89 -3.11
N VAL A 77 15.57 35.10 -3.50
CA VAL A 77 16.53 36.21 -3.76
C VAL A 77 16.36 37.27 -2.69
N TYR A 78 17.45 37.68 -2.11
CA TYR A 78 17.46 38.68 -1.05
C TYR A 78 18.28 39.92 -1.49
N ASP A 79 17.90 41.09 -1.01
CA ASP A 79 18.71 42.30 -1.16
C ASP A 79 19.92 42.29 -0.20
N SER A 80 20.77 43.33 -0.31
CA SER A 80 21.96 43.49 0.54
C SER A 80 21.62 43.71 2.03
N ALA A 81 20.39 44.05 2.35
CA ALA A 81 19.89 44.23 3.71
C ALA A 81 19.24 42.98 4.28
N GLY A 82 19.15 41.89 3.46
CA GLY A 82 18.55 40.60 3.87
C GLY A 82 17.04 40.55 3.70
N ASN A 83 16.42 41.49 2.97
CA ASN A 83 15.00 41.42 2.68
C ASN A 83 14.77 40.55 1.45
N LEU A 84 13.72 39.70 1.52
CA LEU A 84 13.26 38.91 0.39
C LEU A 84 12.76 39.83 -0.74
N THR A 85 13.40 39.78 -1.92
CA THR A 85 13.05 40.60 -3.09
C THR A 85 12.31 39.80 -4.16
N ASP A 86 12.63 38.52 -4.33
CA ASP A 86 12.02 37.69 -5.35
C ASP A 86 12.07 36.19 -5.00
N THR A 87 11.22 35.40 -5.62
CA THR A 87 11.21 33.93 -5.50
C THR A 87 11.13 33.32 -6.90
N LEU A 88 12.24 32.71 -7.33
CA LEU A 88 12.32 32.06 -8.64
C LEU A 88 11.79 30.62 -8.54
N VAL A 89 10.73 30.34 -9.26
CA VAL A 89 10.05 29.04 -9.26
C VAL A 89 10.14 28.43 -10.66
N THR A 90 10.73 27.23 -10.75
CA THR A 90 10.66 26.38 -11.94
C THR A 90 9.55 25.35 -11.79
N ALA A 91 9.19 24.66 -12.89
CA ALA A 91 8.20 23.60 -12.83
C ALA A 91 8.64 22.52 -11.82
N GLY A 92 7.78 22.24 -10.83
CA GLY A 92 8.06 21.25 -9.77
C GLY A 92 8.94 21.74 -8.63
N SER A 93 9.34 23.04 -8.58
CA SER A 93 10.19 23.60 -7.52
C SER A 93 9.47 24.58 -6.59
N ASN A 94 8.17 24.76 -6.71
CA ASN A 94 7.42 25.66 -5.84
C ASN A 94 7.16 25.01 -4.45
N ARG A 95 8.26 24.81 -3.70
CA ARG A 95 8.24 24.31 -2.32
C ARG A 95 8.91 25.30 -1.38
N ASP A 96 8.26 25.51 -0.25
CA ASP A 96 8.79 26.17 0.94
C ASP A 96 8.49 25.22 2.11
N PRO A 97 9.51 24.51 2.64
CA PRO A 97 9.26 23.49 3.64
C PRO A 97 8.89 24.15 4.98
N ALA A 98 7.89 23.58 5.64
CA ALA A 98 7.55 23.87 7.02
C ALA A 98 8.33 22.94 7.96
N THR A 99 8.74 23.44 9.12
CA THR A 99 9.16 22.59 10.24
C THR A 99 7.95 22.00 10.96
N TYR A 100 8.16 20.98 11.80
CA TYR A 100 7.05 20.39 12.56
C TYR A 100 6.38 21.41 13.48
N GLU A 101 7.17 22.32 14.04
CA GLU A 101 6.73 23.36 14.97
C GLU A 101 5.89 24.46 14.30
N GLU A 102 6.06 24.66 13.00
CA GLU A 102 5.25 25.59 12.20
C GLU A 102 3.87 25.02 11.84
N LEU A 103 3.70 23.67 11.90
CA LEU A 103 2.48 23.00 11.51
C LEU A 103 1.43 23.03 12.62
N PRO A 104 0.24 23.64 12.41
CA PRO A 104 -0.85 23.56 13.36
C PRO A 104 -1.25 22.10 13.62
N GLN A 105 -1.56 21.77 14.87
CA GLN A 105 -2.03 20.43 15.21
C GLN A 105 -3.30 20.07 14.44
N ASP A 106 -4.21 21.03 14.23
CA ASP A 106 -5.44 20.85 13.45
C ASP A 106 -5.16 20.42 12.00
N LEU A 107 -4.09 20.92 11.40
CA LEU A 107 -3.70 20.53 10.03
C LEU A 107 -3.18 19.08 10.00
N ILE A 108 -2.33 18.72 10.96
CA ILE A 108 -1.84 17.36 11.11
C ILE A 108 -3.00 16.40 11.32
N ASP A 109 -3.91 16.73 12.23
CA ASP A 109 -5.06 15.89 12.57
C ASP A 109 -6.04 15.75 11.39
N ALA A 110 -6.23 16.81 10.59
CA ALA A 110 -7.06 16.76 9.39
C ALA A 110 -6.51 15.75 8.35
N PHE A 111 -5.23 15.81 8.04
CA PHE A 111 -4.61 14.85 7.13
C PHE A 111 -4.61 13.42 7.69
N VAL A 112 -4.31 13.25 8.97
CA VAL A 112 -4.37 11.94 9.63
C VAL A 112 -5.79 11.39 9.60
N ALA A 113 -6.79 12.21 9.85
CA ALA A 113 -8.20 11.77 9.86
C ALA A 113 -8.67 11.28 8.47
N ILE A 114 -8.28 11.97 7.39
CA ILE A 114 -8.71 11.68 6.02
C ILE A 114 -7.90 10.54 5.42
N GLU A 115 -6.57 10.61 5.49
CA GLU A 115 -5.67 9.74 4.76
C GLU A 115 -5.30 8.48 5.53
N ASP A 116 -5.07 8.59 6.85
CA ASP A 116 -4.51 7.51 7.66
C ASP A 116 -4.84 7.64 9.15
N SER A 117 -6.09 7.41 9.50
CA SER A 117 -6.61 7.64 10.86
C SER A 117 -5.89 6.88 11.98
N ARG A 118 -5.06 5.90 11.64
CA ARG A 118 -4.23 5.12 12.58
C ARG A 118 -2.74 5.37 12.41
N PHE A 119 -2.35 6.44 11.74
CA PHE A 119 -0.95 6.81 11.46
C PHE A 119 -0.05 6.67 12.69
N TRP A 120 -0.52 7.12 13.86
CA TRP A 120 0.28 7.10 15.09
C TRP A 120 0.46 5.72 15.72
N THR A 121 -0.27 4.68 15.25
CA THR A 121 -0.31 3.38 15.92
C THR A 121 0.22 2.21 15.09
N HIS A 122 0.06 2.23 13.75
CA HIS A 122 0.54 1.14 12.89
C HIS A 122 2.05 1.26 12.60
N ASN A 123 2.66 0.22 12.07
CA ASN A 123 4.10 0.12 11.80
C ASN A 123 4.49 0.47 10.33
N GLY A 124 3.81 1.42 9.71
CA GLY A 124 4.02 1.82 8.30
C GLY A 124 2.99 1.26 7.34
N ILE A 125 2.31 0.17 7.68
CA ILE A 125 1.17 -0.38 6.95
C ILE A 125 -0.02 -0.55 7.89
N ASP A 126 -1.22 -0.31 7.36
CA ASP A 126 -2.47 -0.50 8.08
C ASP A 126 -3.27 -1.66 7.50
N MET A 127 -3.12 -2.83 8.12
CA MET A 127 -3.80 -4.06 7.68
C MET A 127 -5.33 -3.94 7.68
N ARG A 128 -5.92 -3.14 8.58
CA ARG A 128 -7.38 -2.95 8.62
C ARG A 128 -7.86 -2.14 7.42
N SER A 129 -7.13 -1.10 7.05
CA SER A 129 -7.42 -0.31 5.83
C SER A 129 -7.22 -1.14 4.57
N ILE A 130 -6.18 -1.95 4.48
CA ILE A 130 -5.96 -2.88 3.35
C ILE A 130 -7.13 -3.85 3.22
N LEU A 131 -7.54 -4.51 4.31
CA LEU A 131 -8.67 -5.46 4.29
C LEU A 131 -9.98 -4.77 3.91
N ARG A 132 -10.22 -3.55 4.39
CA ARG A 132 -11.39 -2.74 4.03
C ARG A 132 -11.38 -2.42 2.53
N ALA A 133 -10.25 -1.95 1.99
CA ALA A 133 -10.10 -1.63 0.57
C ALA A 133 -10.29 -2.88 -0.33
N VAL A 134 -9.71 -4.02 0.04
CA VAL A 134 -9.91 -5.30 -0.67
C VAL A 134 -11.38 -5.71 -0.65
N LYS A 135 -12.05 -5.62 0.51
CA LYS A 135 -13.49 -5.89 0.61
C LYS A 135 -14.29 -4.96 -0.31
N GLY A 136 -13.98 -3.67 -0.32
CA GLY A 136 -14.63 -2.68 -1.19
C GLY A 136 -14.52 -3.05 -2.67
N VAL A 137 -13.33 -3.42 -3.13
CA VAL A 137 -13.12 -3.90 -4.51
C VAL A 137 -13.95 -5.15 -4.81
N LEU A 138 -14.00 -6.12 -3.90
CA LEU A 138 -14.76 -7.36 -4.09
C LEU A 138 -16.27 -7.15 -4.07
N THR A 139 -16.77 -6.17 -3.32
CA THR A 139 -18.21 -5.87 -3.18
C THR A 139 -18.69 -4.76 -4.11
N GLY A 140 -17.79 -4.11 -4.87
CA GLY A 140 -18.10 -2.95 -5.69
C GLY A 140 -18.42 -1.69 -4.89
N ASP A 141 -18.03 -1.62 -3.62
CA ASP A 141 -18.25 -0.47 -2.73
C ASP A 141 -17.17 0.59 -2.93
N SER A 142 -17.48 1.62 -3.71
CA SER A 142 -16.58 2.74 -3.97
C SER A 142 -16.34 3.64 -2.73
N SER A 143 -17.15 3.52 -1.68
CA SER A 143 -17.01 4.30 -0.44
C SER A 143 -15.98 3.70 0.53
N ALA A 144 -15.45 2.52 0.25
CA ALA A 144 -14.49 1.83 1.12
C ALA A 144 -13.17 2.58 1.36
N GLY A 145 -12.87 3.59 0.51
CA GLY A 145 -11.65 4.40 0.61
C GLY A 145 -10.37 3.65 0.26
N GLY A 146 -9.25 4.36 0.32
CA GLY A 146 -7.91 3.81 0.06
C GLY A 146 -7.38 2.94 1.20
N GLY A 147 -6.41 2.09 0.88
CA GLY A 147 -5.68 1.25 1.86
C GLY A 147 -4.24 1.68 2.09
N SER A 148 -3.77 2.78 1.45
CA SER A 148 -2.39 3.26 1.58
C SER A 148 -2.23 4.18 2.78
N THR A 149 -1.13 4.06 3.52
CA THR A 149 -0.79 4.93 4.65
C THR A 149 -0.07 6.20 4.19
N LEU A 150 0.01 7.22 5.05
CA LEU A 150 0.80 8.44 4.82
C LEU A 150 2.27 8.10 4.52
N THR A 151 2.84 7.11 5.22
CA THR A 151 4.22 6.65 4.98
C THR A 151 4.38 6.05 3.58
N GLN A 152 3.42 5.24 3.11
CA GLN A 152 3.44 4.69 1.76
C GLN A 152 3.29 5.77 0.70
N GLN A 153 2.44 6.77 0.93
CA GLN A 153 2.26 7.90 0.02
C GLN A 153 3.54 8.76 -0.07
N LEU A 154 4.21 9.02 1.06
CA LEU A 154 5.49 9.71 1.09
C LEU A 154 6.54 9.00 0.24
N ILE A 155 6.67 7.67 0.41
CA ILE A 155 7.59 6.84 -0.37
C ILE A 155 7.22 6.87 -1.86
N LYS A 156 5.93 6.70 -2.19
CA LYS A 156 5.46 6.78 -3.56
C LYS A 156 5.86 8.08 -4.24
N ASN A 157 5.72 9.21 -3.55
CA ASN A 157 5.94 10.53 -4.11
C ASN A 157 7.44 10.86 -4.28
N ASN A 158 8.29 10.46 -3.33
CA ASN A 158 9.70 10.85 -3.32
C ASN A 158 10.65 9.78 -3.88
N VAL A 159 10.31 8.49 -3.74
CA VAL A 159 11.16 7.38 -4.19
C VAL A 159 10.71 6.84 -5.55
N PHE A 160 9.40 6.83 -5.80
CA PHE A 160 8.80 6.30 -7.04
C PHE A 160 8.17 7.39 -7.92
N GLU A 161 8.61 8.63 -7.80
CA GLU A 161 8.20 9.76 -8.66
C GLU A 161 6.66 9.88 -8.87
N GLY A 162 5.90 9.57 -7.84
CA GLY A 162 4.44 9.62 -7.87
C GLY A 162 3.75 8.39 -8.47
N GLY A 163 4.49 7.37 -8.89
CA GLY A 163 3.94 6.11 -9.39
C GLY A 163 3.38 6.22 -10.81
N ARG A 164 4.25 6.43 -11.79
CA ARG A 164 3.91 6.61 -13.21
C ARG A 164 4.04 5.35 -14.07
N GLU A 165 3.92 4.17 -13.46
CA GLU A 165 4.08 2.89 -14.16
C GLU A 165 2.99 2.69 -15.22
N ALA A 166 3.40 2.12 -16.35
CA ALA A 166 2.52 1.85 -17.48
C ALA A 166 1.74 0.54 -17.35
N SER A 167 2.34 -0.48 -16.69
CA SER A 167 1.76 -1.82 -16.61
C SER A 167 1.16 -2.13 -15.24
N PHE A 168 0.20 -3.05 -15.21
CA PHE A 168 -0.38 -3.55 -13.95
C PHE A 168 0.65 -4.30 -13.10
N GLY A 169 1.56 -5.05 -13.74
CA GLY A 169 2.62 -5.79 -13.04
C GLY A 169 3.56 -4.85 -12.28
N GLU A 170 4.05 -3.80 -12.94
CA GLU A 170 4.90 -2.78 -12.33
C GLU A 170 4.20 -2.06 -11.17
N LYS A 171 2.90 -1.72 -11.33
CA LYS A 171 2.10 -1.12 -10.26
C LYS A 171 2.00 -2.03 -9.04
N LEU A 172 1.86 -3.34 -9.25
CA LEU A 172 1.77 -4.32 -8.17
C LEU A 172 3.13 -4.49 -7.48
N GLU A 173 4.21 -4.59 -8.27
CA GLU A 173 5.60 -4.64 -7.76
C GLU A 173 5.90 -3.44 -6.89
N ARG A 174 5.68 -2.21 -7.39
CA ARG A 174 5.84 -0.98 -6.61
C ARG A 174 5.01 -1.01 -5.34
N LYS A 175 3.76 -1.49 -5.37
CA LYS A 175 2.92 -1.56 -4.17
C LYS A 175 3.50 -2.47 -3.08
N PHE A 176 4.10 -3.60 -3.45
CA PHE A 176 4.81 -4.45 -2.48
C PHE A 176 6.08 -3.77 -1.95
N GLN A 177 6.83 -3.10 -2.82
CA GLN A 177 8.02 -2.34 -2.43
C GLN A 177 7.64 -1.17 -1.49
N GLU A 178 6.60 -0.39 -1.80
CA GLU A 178 6.07 0.67 -0.93
C GLU A 178 5.74 0.14 0.48
N GLN A 179 5.08 -1.01 0.58
CA GLN A 179 4.74 -1.61 1.88
C GLN A 179 5.99 -2.02 2.66
N TYR A 180 6.91 -2.70 2.00
CA TYR A 180 8.18 -3.11 2.62
C TYR A 180 8.97 -1.90 3.11
N LEU A 181 9.13 -0.89 2.25
CA LEU A 181 9.87 0.33 2.55
C LEU A 181 9.18 1.17 3.64
N ALA A 182 7.84 1.20 3.68
CA ALA A 182 7.08 1.90 4.72
C ALA A 182 7.31 1.30 6.11
N VAL A 183 7.38 -0.02 6.21
CA VAL A 183 7.72 -0.69 7.47
C VAL A 183 9.17 -0.39 7.88
N LYS A 184 10.10 -0.40 6.94
CA LYS A 184 11.51 -0.09 7.18
C LYS A 184 11.66 1.38 7.64
N LEU A 185 11.03 2.31 6.95
CA LEU A 185 11.07 3.74 7.26
C LEU A 185 10.47 4.04 8.64
N THR A 186 9.30 3.51 8.95
CA THR A 186 8.63 3.74 10.24
C THR A 186 9.43 3.20 11.44
N LYS A 187 10.31 2.21 11.21
CA LYS A 187 11.22 1.71 12.26
C LYS A 187 12.44 2.59 12.48
N SER A 188 12.88 3.33 11.46
CA SER A 188 14.13 4.09 11.46
C SER A 188 13.95 5.60 11.59
N MET A 189 12.72 6.11 11.41
CA MET A 189 12.42 7.54 11.40
C MET A 189 11.26 7.87 12.33
N ASP A 190 11.38 9.00 13.05
CA ASP A 190 10.30 9.52 13.90
C ASP A 190 9.04 9.83 13.07
N ARG A 191 7.87 9.53 13.62
CA ARG A 191 6.59 9.79 12.94
C ARG A 191 6.33 11.27 12.68
N LYS A 192 6.79 12.14 13.56
CA LYS A 192 6.71 13.59 13.34
C LYS A 192 7.48 14.00 12.10
N LEU A 193 8.66 13.41 11.90
CA LEU A 193 9.46 13.68 10.71
C LEU A 193 8.82 13.09 9.45
N ILE A 194 8.20 11.90 9.54
CA ILE A 194 7.46 11.28 8.42
C ILE A 194 6.31 12.19 7.97
N ILE A 195 5.46 12.65 8.90
CA ILE A 195 4.31 13.50 8.55
C ILE A 195 4.75 14.87 8.06
N THR A 196 5.79 15.46 8.64
CA THR A 196 6.35 16.74 8.18
C THR A 196 6.83 16.63 6.73
N ASN A 197 7.60 15.59 6.40
CA ASN A 197 8.05 15.37 5.03
C ASN A 197 6.88 15.10 4.07
N TYR A 198 5.87 14.36 4.51
CA TYR A 198 4.66 14.15 3.73
C TYR A 198 3.96 15.47 3.40
N LEU A 199 3.69 16.30 4.41
CA LEU A 199 3.03 17.59 4.25
C LEU A 199 3.85 18.59 3.41
N ASN A 200 5.16 18.45 3.40
CA ASN A 200 6.06 19.23 2.53
C ASN A 200 6.16 18.67 1.10
N THR A 201 5.74 17.43 0.87
CA THR A 201 5.88 16.76 -0.43
C THR A 201 4.64 16.85 -1.30
N ILE A 202 3.44 16.78 -0.70
CA ILE A 202 2.18 16.62 -1.42
C ILE A 202 1.92 17.75 -2.41
N ASN A 203 1.31 17.39 -3.55
CA ASN A 203 0.85 18.34 -4.54
C ASN A 203 -0.61 18.68 -4.27
N LEU A 204 -0.87 19.90 -3.86
CA LEU A 204 -2.19 20.43 -3.50
C LEU A 204 -2.81 21.26 -4.63
N GLY A 205 -2.46 20.97 -5.87
CA GLY A 205 -3.01 21.67 -7.04
C GLY A 205 -2.39 23.06 -7.26
N ASN A 206 -2.72 23.70 -8.38
CA ASN A 206 -2.29 25.05 -8.72
C ASN A 206 -0.80 25.36 -8.49
N ASN A 207 0.08 24.37 -8.73
CA ASN A 207 1.51 24.47 -8.46
C ASN A 207 1.85 24.74 -6.97
N ALA A 208 0.96 24.36 -6.03
CA ALA A 208 1.23 24.41 -4.61
C ALA A 208 1.81 23.06 -4.15
N LEU A 209 3.11 23.01 -3.95
CA LEU A 209 3.83 21.83 -3.49
C LEU A 209 4.13 21.98 -1.99
N GLY A 210 3.44 21.19 -1.17
CA GLY A 210 3.48 21.28 0.29
C GLY A 210 2.49 22.29 0.88
N VAL A 211 2.18 22.07 2.16
CA VAL A 211 1.12 22.79 2.88
C VAL A 211 1.41 24.27 3.11
N LYS A 212 2.68 24.66 3.27
CA LYS A 212 3.08 26.07 3.49
C LYS A 212 2.82 26.91 2.26
N VAL A 213 3.15 26.39 1.06
CA VAL A 213 2.80 27.04 -0.20
C VAL A 213 1.30 27.06 -0.42
N ALA A 214 0.59 25.99 -0.08
CA ALA A 214 -0.87 25.93 -0.18
C ALA A 214 -1.55 26.95 0.73
N ALA A 215 -1.09 27.12 1.98
CA ALA A 215 -1.62 28.12 2.90
C ALA A 215 -1.54 29.54 2.32
N ARG A 216 -0.40 29.92 1.78
CA ARG A 216 -0.21 31.21 1.11
C ARG A 216 -1.06 31.33 -0.16
N ARG A 217 -1.10 30.25 -0.97
CA ARG A 217 -1.77 30.24 -2.26
C ARG A 217 -3.30 30.37 -2.14
N TYR A 218 -3.90 29.66 -1.20
CA TYR A 218 -5.35 29.57 -1.08
C TYR A 218 -5.92 30.56 -0.07
N PHE A 219 -5.16 30.90 0.98
CA PHE A 219 -5.64 31.73 2.08
C PHE A 219 -4.84 33.01 2.32
N ASN A 220 -3.71 33.19 1.61
CA ASN A 220 -2.78 34.31 1.81
C ASN A 220 -2.34 34.42 3.28
N LYS A 221 -2.03 33.27 3.92
CA LYS A 221 -1.62 33.15 5.32
C LYS A 221 -0.37 32.31 5.45
N GLU A 222 0.36 32.50 6.56
CA GLU A 222 1.36 31.51 6.97
C GLU A 222 0.65 30.22 7.44
N VAL A 223 1.34 29.09 7.33
CA VAL A 223 0.76 27.79 7.69
C VAL A 223 0.36 27.71 9.16
N SER A 224 1.12 28.39 10.04
CA SER A 224 0.83 28.49 11.47
C SER A 224 -0.46 29.26 11.81
N ASP A 225 -0.94 30.10 10.89
CA ASP A 225 -2.09 30.99 11.11
C ASP A 225 -3.39 30.43 10.52
N LEU A 226 -3.34 29.18 10.02
CA LEU A 226 -4.52 28.51 9.48
C LEU A 226 -5.54 28.21 10.58
N THR A 227 -6.79 28.52 10.31
CA THR A 227 -7.92 28.10 11.14
C THR A 227 -8.26 26.63 10.90
N LEU A 228 -8.96 25.98 11.83
CA LEU A 228 -9.45 24.60 11.70
C LEU A 228 -10.16 24.36 10.37
N SER A 229 -11.02 25.30 9.95
CA SER A 229 -11.76 25.19 8.67
C SER A 229 -10.82 25.21 7.46
N GLU A 230 -9.81 26.08 7.48
CA GLU A 230 -8.80 26.16 6.42
C GLU A 230 -7.90 24.92 6.40
N CYS A 231 -7.52 24.39 7.56
CA CYS A 231 -6.82 23.11 7.67
C CYS A 231 -7.63 21.97 7.04
N ALA A 232 -8.92 21.88 7.33
CA ALA A 232 -9.81 20.87 6.76
C ALA A 232 -9.94 21.03 5.23
N VAL A 233 -10.01 22.26 4.71
CA VAL A 233 -10.06 22.52 3.26
C VAL A 233 -8.75 22.06 2.59
N ILE A 234 -7.59 22.41 3.15
CA ILE A 234 -6.29 21.98 2.58
C ILE A 234 -6.18 20.44 2.56
N ALA A 235 -6.64 19.77 3.63
CA ALA A 235 -6.60 18.32 3.69
C ALA A 235 -7.61 17.65 2.74
N GLY A 236 -8.62 18.37 2.26
CA GLY A 236 -9.63 17.87 1.31
C GLY A 236 -9.31 18.11 -0.16
N ILE A 237 -8.18 18.76 -0.49
CA ILE A 237 -7.71 18.99 -1.86
C ILE A 237 -7.05 17.73 -2.42
#